data_ef31bbcb53f6e645bee67ad3b9d527e2
#
_entry.id   ef31bbcb53f6e645bee67ad3b9d527e2
#
_cell.length_a   1.000
_cell.length_b   1.000
_cell.length_c   1.000
_cell.angle_alpha   90.00
_cell.angle_beta   90.00
_cell.angle_gamma   90.00
#
_symmetry.space_group_name_H-M   'P 1'
#
loop_
_entity.id
_entity.type
_entity.pdbx_description
1 polymer ?
#
loop_
_entity_poly.entity_id
_entity_poly.type
_entity_poly.pdbx_seq_one_letter_code
_entity_poly.pdbx_strand_id
1 'polypeptide(L)'
;MTSALMQPQVVITGVGLVTPLGASMPAFSQGLQQGRSALSRMLDVDKLIPGHLATVGSKLASPFGARISDFTGDSIDPARRRRMPRLAQLCIVAAQNALG
;
A
#
# COMPACT_ATOMS: atom_id res chain seq x y z
N MET A 1 41.66 2.97 1.88
CA MET A 1 41.19 3.60 0.63
C MET A 1 41.04 2.57 -0.49
N THR A 2 42.07 1.80 -0.77
CA THR A 2 42.04 0.79 -1.84
C THR A 2 41.02 -0.30 -1.58
N SER A 3 40.83 -0.70 -0.32
CA SER A 3 39.87 -1.74 0.05
C SER A 3 38.42 -1.32 -0.24
N ALA A 4 38.11 -0.03 -0.13
CA ALA A 4 36.77 0.49 -0.39
C ALA A 4 36.40 0.37 -1.89
N LEU A 5 37.39 0.52 -2.79
CA LEU A 5 37.18 0.39 -4.22
C LEU A 5 37.00 -1.06 -4.68
N MET A 6 37.47 -2.02 -3.89
CA MET A 6 37.41 -3.45 -4.20
C MET A 6 36.22 -4.16 -3.55
N GLN A 7 35.51 -3.51 -2.66
CA GLN A 7 34.32 -4.08 -2.02
C GLN A 7 33.10 -3.88 -2.91
N PRO A 8 32.25 -4.90 -3.07
CA PRO A 8 30.99 -4.73 -3.78
C PRO A 8 30.12 -3.70 -3.06
N GLN A 9 29.56 -2.80 -3.84
CA GLN A 9 28.61 -1.81 -3.32
C GLN A 9 27.20 -2.24 -3.65
N VAL A 10 26.33 -2.22 -2.65
CA VAL A 10 24.92 -2.51 -2.83
C VAL A 10 24.15 -1.19 -2.73
N VAL A 11 23.40 -0.90 -3.76
CA VAL A 11 22.62 0.33 -3.84
C VAL A 11 21.16 0.02 -4.14
N ILE A 12 20.27 0.91 -3.71
CA ILE A 12 18.85 0.82 -4.03
C ILE A 12 18.66 1.51 -5.39
N THR A 13 18.17 0.76 -6.38
CA THR A 13 17.96 1.27 -7.74
C THR A 13 16.51 1.59 -8.06
N GLY A 14 15.58 1.17 -7.21
CA GLY A 14 14.18 1.43 -7.41
C GLY A 14 13.40 1.22 -6.12
N VAL A 15 12.30 1.94 -5.98
CA VAL A 15 11.38 1.83 -4.86
C VAL A 15 9.96 1.80 -5.41
N GLY A 16 9.18 0.85 -4.94
CA GLY A 16 7.76 0.76 -5.26
C GLY A 16 6.94 0.75 -3.99
N LEU A 17 5.82 1.43 -4.03
CA LEU A 17 4.92 1.50 -2.88
C LEU A 17 3.47 1.60 -3.33
N VAL A 18 2.58 1.13 -2.47
CA VAL A 18 1.14 1.35 -2.56
C VAL A 18 0.68 1.78 -1.18
N THR A 19 0.22 3.01 -1.06
CA THR A 19 -0.14 3.61 0.23
C THR A 19 -1.48 4.34 0.14
N PRO A 20 -2.12 4.64 1.27
CA PRO A 20 -3.31 5.49 1.26
C PRO A 20 -3.09 6.89 0.68
N LEU A 21 -1.84 7.40 0.66
CA LEU A 21 -1.51 8.69 0.05
C LEU A 21 -1.31 8.58 -1.45
N GLY A 22 -1.05 7.40 -1.97
CA GLY A 22 -0.88 7.18 -3.40
C GLY A 22 -0.19 5.86 -3.71
N ALA A 23 -0.33 5.41 -4.94
CA ALA A 23 0.22 4.14 -5.43
C ALA A 23 1.48 4.35 -6.27
N SER A 24 2.14 5.49 -6.15
CA SER A 24 3.40 5.79 -6.83
C SER A 24 4.28 6.67 -5.95
N MET A 25 5.59 6.63 -6.18
CA MET A 25 6.52 7.50 -5.45
C MET A 25 6.21 8.99 -5.65
N PRO A 26 5.95 9.48 -6.87
CA PRO A 26 5.58 10.89 -7.03
C PRO A 26 4.33 11.30 -6.24
N ALA A 27 3.27 10.50 -6.29
CA ALA A 27 2.04 10.80 -5.56
C ALA A 27 2.24 10.78 -4.06
N PHE A 28 2.98 9.79 -3.56
CA PHE A 28 3.30 9.67 -2.14
C PHE A 28 4.15 10.84 -1.65
N SER A 29 5.22 11.17 -2.39
CA SER A 29 6.11 12.29 -2.06
C SER A 29 5.37 13.61 -2.05
N GLN A 30 4.50 13.85 -3.03
CA GLN A 30 3.69 15.06 -3.10
C GLN A 30 2.75 15.16 -1.89
N GLY A 31 2.12 14.06 -1.51
CA GLY A 31 1.26 14.02 -0.33
C GLY A 31 2.01 14.37 0.95
N LEU A 32 3.24 13.84 1.11
CA LEU A 32 4.09 14.17 2.25
C LEU A 32 4.50 15.63 2.27
N GLN A 33 4.90 16.18 1.12
CA GLN A 33 5.32 17.59 1.01
C GLN A 33 4.18 18.54 1.31
N GLN A 34 2.96 18.18 0.95
CA GLN A 34 1.76 18.98 1.23
C GLN A 34 1.28 18.81 2.68
N GLY A 35 1.88 17.93 3.46
CA GLY A 35 1.44 17.63 4.81
C GLY A 35 0.08 16.93 4.86
N ARG A 36 -0.32 16.27 3.75
CA ARG A 36 -1.62 15.62 3.66
C ARG A 36 -1.64 14.34 4.48
N SER A 37 -2.71 14.14 5.25
CA SER A 37 -2.96 12.92 5.99
C SER A 37 -4.03 12.10 5.27
N ALA A 38 -3.82 10.80 5.17
CA ALA A 38 -4.82 9.88 4.66
C ALA A 38 -5.71 9.31 5.77
N LEU A 39 -5.48 9.72 7.01
CA LEU A 39 -6.29 9.29 8.14
C LEU A 39 -7.68 9.89 8.02
N SER A 40 -8.70 9.05 8.08
CA SER A 40 -10.09 9.48 7.99
C SER A 40 -10.96 8.64 8.92
N ARG A 41 -12.14 9.16 9.24
CA ARG A 41 -13.10 8.42 10.02
C ARG A 41 -13.68 7.27 9.18
N MET A 42 -13.59 6.06 9.72
CA MET A 42 -14.10 4.87 9.03
C MET A 42 -15.56 4.64 9.43
N LEU A 43 -16.45 5.33 8.72
CA LEU A 43 -17.89 5.24 8.99
C LEU A 43 -18.48 3.90 8.55
N ASP A 44 -17.81 3.19 7.65
CA ASP A 44 -18.30 1.97 7.04
C ASP A 44 -17.57 0.72 7.57
N VAL A 45 -17.04 0.78 8.79
CA VAL A 45 -16.34 -0.37 9.39
C VAL A 45 -17.24 -1.61 9.37
N ASP A 46 -18.52 -1.44 9.65
CA ASP A 46 -19.47 -2.54 9.68
C ASP A 46 -19.63 -3.22 8.30
N LYS A 47 -19.45 -2.46 7.22
CA LYS A 47 -19.50 -2.99 5.86
C LYS A 47 -18.23 -3.71 5.45
N LEU A 48 -17.09 -3.40 6.09
CA LEU A 48 -15.80 -3.98 5.78
C LEU A 48 -15.55 -5.29 6.52
N ILE A 49 -16.29 -5.53 7.58
CA ILE A 49 -16.13 -6.69 8.45
C ILE A 49 -17.27 -7.67 8.15
N PRO A 50 -16.98 -8.98 7.99
CA PRO A 50 -18.03 -9.98 7.82
C PRO A 50 -19.08 -9.86 8.91
N GLY A 51 -20.36 -10.13 8.58
CA GLY A 51 -21.48 -9.92 9.48
C GLY A 51 -21.32 -10.52 10.87
N HIS A 52 -20.68 -11.70 10.96
CA HIS A 52 -20.43 -12.36 12.24
C HIS A 52 -19.37 -11.65 13.10
N LEU A 53 -18.56 -10.74 12.50
CA LEU A 53 -17.56 -9.95 13.20
C LEU A 53 -17.96 -8.48 13.33
N ALA A 54 -19.12 -8.09 12.83
CA ALA A 54 -19.57 -6.70 12.87
C ALA A 54 -19.64 -6.16 14.29
N THR A 55 -20.07 -6.99 15.25
CA THR A 55 -20.12 -6.62 16.66
C THR A 55 -18.75 -6.27 17.22
N VAL A 56 -17.71 -6.98 16.76
CA VAL A 56 -16.33 -6.69 17.17
C VAL A 56 -15.89 -5.36 16.56
N GLY A 57 -16.23 -5.11 15.29
CA GLY A 57 -15.90 -3.86 14.60
C GLY A 57 -16.48 -2.63 15.30
N SER A 58 -17.71 -2.71 15.80
CA SER A 58 -18.36 -1.61 16.51
C SER A 58 -17.69 -1.28 17.85
N LYS A 59 -16.84 -2.18 18.36
CA LYS A 59 -16.12 -2.01 19.63
C LYS A 59 -14.66 -1.60 19.43
N LEU A 60 -14.26 -1.19 18.21
CA LEU A 60 -12.90 -0.72 17.97
C LEU A 60 -12.59 0.50 18.82
N ALA A 61 -11.36 0.55 19.35
CA ALA A 61 -10.91 1.64 20.20
C ALA A 61 -10.83 2.97 19.46
N SER A 62 -10.65 2.94 18.14
CA SER A 62 -10.58 4.13 17.30
C SER A 62 -11.39 3.95 16.02
N PRO A 63 -12.26 4.91 15.69
CA PRO A 63 -13.00 4.89 14.43
C PRO A 63 -12.19 5.41 13.24
N PHE A 64 -10.92 5.78 13.44
CA PHE A 64 -10.08 6.37 12.40
C PHE A 64 -9.15 5.33 11.81
N GLY A 65 -8.88 5.46 10.52
CA GLY A 65 -7.96 4.61 9.81
C GLY A 65 -7.61 5.20 8.45
N ALA A 66 -6.65 4.62 7.78
CA ALA A 66 -6.23 5.03 6.45
C ALA A 66 -6.42 3.86 5.48
N ARG A 67 -7.26 4.06 4.48
CA ARG A 67 -7.59 3.04 3.48
C ARG A 67 -6.89 3.31 2.17
N ILE A 68 -6.51 2.25 1.49
CA ILE A 68 -6.08 2.31 0.10
C ILE A 68 -7.34 2.13 -0.75
N SER A 69 -7.91 3.24 -1.23
CA SER A 69 -9.20 3.24 -1.93
C SER A 69 -9.06 3.16 -3.45
N ASP A 70 -7.95 3.65 -4.00
CA ASP A 70 -7.80 3.83 -5.45
C ASP A 70 -7.09 2.64 -6.12
N PHE A 71 -6.83 1.58 -5.39
CA PHE A 71 -6.11 0.43 -5.90
C PHE A 71 -7.03 -0.50 -6.69
N THR A 72 -6.68 -0.77 -7.95
CA THR A 72 -7.46 -1.63 -8.84
C THR A 72 -6.76 -2.93 -9.20
N GLY A 73 -5.42 -2.97 -9.15
CA GLY A 73 -4.63 -4.12 -9.54
C GLY A 73 -4.65 -4.41 -11.04
N ASP A 74 -4.91 -3.41 -11.87
CA ASP A 74 -5.08 -3.59 -13.32
C ASP A 74 -3.81 -4.05 -14.04
N SER A 75 -2.63 -3.86 -13.44
CA SER A 75 -1.37 -4.33 -13.98
C SER A 75 -1.16 -5.83 -13.82
N ILE A 76 -2.01 -6.50 -13.04
CA ILE A 76 -1.94 -7.95 -12.83
C ILE A 76 -2.89 -8.63 -13.81
N ASP A 77 -2.43 -9.74 -14.40
CA ASP A 77 -3.28 -10.54 -15.28
C ASP A 77 -4.60 -10.89 -14.59
N PRO A 78 -5.76 -10.63 -15.23
CA PRO A 78 -7.07 -10.84 -14.58
C PRO A 78 -7.30 -12.26 -14.06
N ALA A 79 -6.82 -13.27 -14.75
CA ALA A 79 -6.97 -14.66 -14.32
C ALA A 79 -6.20 -14.92 -13.03
N ARG A 80 -5.01 -14.36 -12.90
CA ARG A 80 -4.20 -14.46 -11.67
C ARG A 80 -4.80 -13.61 -10.56
N ARG A 81 -5.22 -12.39 -10.88
CA ARG A 81 -5.78 -11.45 -9.91
C ARG A 81 -6.98 -12.03 -9.18
N ARG A 82 -7.85 -12.75 -9.86
CA ARG A 82 -9.04 -13.39 -9.26
C ARG A 82 -8.69 -14.42 -8.19
N ARG A 83 -7.50 -15.00 -8.27
CA ARG A 83 -7.04 -16.04 -7.33
C ARG A 83 -6.17 -15.48 -6.22
N MET A 84 -5.92 -14.18 -6.21
CA MET A 84 -5.04 -13.54 -5.25
C MET A 84 -5.82 -12.77 -4.20
N PRO A 85 -5.45 -12.88 -2.91
CA PRO A 85 -5.97 -11.96 -1.91
C PRO A 85 -5.45 -10.54 -2.19
N ARG A 86 -6.17 -9.54 -1.67
CA ARG A 86 -5.81 -8.14 -1.88
C ARG A 86 -4.38 -7.83 -1.45
N LEU A 87 -3.92 -8.38 -0.33
CA LEU A 87 -2.56 -8.17 0.16
C LEU A 87 -1.51 -8.59 -0.86
N ALA A 88 -1.70 -9.76 -1.48
CA ALA A 88 -0.78 -10.25 -2.52
C ALA A 88 -0.76 -9.32 -3.73
N GLN A 89 -1.92 -8.79 -4.14
CA GLN A 89 -2.01 -7.83 -5.24
C GLN A 89 -1.26 -6.55 -4.94
N LEU A 90 -1.39 -6.02 -3.73
CA LEU A 90 -0.67 -4.82 -3.29
C LEU A 90 0.84 -5.03 -3.36
N CYS A 91 1.32 -6.18 -2.88
CA CYS A 91 2.75 -6.51 -2.91
C CYS A 91 3.29 -6.63 -4.33
N ILE A 92 2.55 -7.26 -5.22
CA ILE A 92 2.98 -7.45 -6.62
C ILE A 92 3.05 -6.09 -7.34
N VAL A 93 2.06 -5.24 -7.18
CA VAL A 93 2.06 -3.92 -7.82
C VAL A 93 3.20 -3.06 -7.28
N ALA A 94 3.45 -3.08 -5.98
CA ALA A 94 4.58 -2.36 -5.41
C ALA A 94 5.91 -2.87 -5.97
N ALA A 95 6.08 -4.18 -6.12
CA ALA A 95 7.27 -4.76 -6.70
C ALA A 95 7.44 -4.38 -8.17
N GLN A 96 6.36 -4.39 -8.96
CA GLN A 96 6.39 -3.95 -10.36
C GLN A 96 6.84 -2.50 -10.48
N ASN A 97 6.33 -1.63 -9.60
CA ASN A 97 6.69 -0.22 -9.58
C ASN A 97 8.17 -0.01 -9.22
N ALA A 98 8.72 -0.85 -8.34
CA ALA A 98 10.14 -0.79 -7.98
C ALA A 98 11.04 -1.18 -9.14
N LEU A 99 10.60 -2.13 -9.97
CA LEU A 99 11.37 -2.58 -11.13
C LEU A 99 11.29 -1.61 -12.32
N GLY A 100 10.35 -0.72 -12.32
CA GLY A 100 10.19 0.30 -13.37
C GLY A 100 9.26 -0.08 -14.48
#